data_9209187d36ee18e7187ab017ed50813d
#
_entry.id   9209187d36ee18e7187ab017ed50813d
#
_cell.length_a   1.000
_cell.length_b   1.000
_cell.length_c   1.000
_cell.angle_alpha   90.00
_cell.angle_beta   90.00
_cell.angle_gamma   90.00
#
_symmetry.space_group_name_H-M   'P 1'
#
loop_
_entity.id
_entity.type
_entity.pdbx_description
1 polymer ?
#
loop_
_entity_poly.entity_id
_entity_poly.type
_entity_poly.pdbx_seq_one_letter_code
_entity_poly.pdbx_strand_id
1 'polypeptide(L)'
;EVTVIDLGSLAASKIRLPNGSSGVQEVCVSPDGAYAYVAHILSRYQMPTTQLERGWMNTNAMSVIDVAEKKLLNTVLLDDIDLGAAVPWGVAMTADGKSIIVSHASTHELSVIDAAGLIAKLKGMPKTIEEAKAAGRYDTQGSYSSVTVEDVPNDLAYLVDLRRRVQLRRGGPWGLVKDEGPLVNGPFFNDAAATEIYTAVYFSDLIAVVDLEDKSYYPVKLIPLGPEPQLTVQRRGEMFFFDADLCFQHWQSCGSCHPDARVDGLNWDLL
;
A
#
# COMPACT_ATOMS: atom_id res chain seq x y z
N GLU A 1 -11.14 0.96 -11.09
CA GLU A 1 -11.06 2.21 -11.85
C GLU A 1 -11.19 3.43 -10.96
N VAL A 2 -10.64 4.57 -11.40
CA VAL A 2 -10.80 5.88 -10.77
C VAL A 2 -11.66 6.74 -11.70
N THR A 3 -12.68 7.39 -11.15
CA THR A 3 -13.53 8.31 -11.92
C THR A 3 -13.08 9.74 -11.65
N VAL A 4 -12.80 10.49 -12.70
CA VAL A 4 -12.50 11.92 -12.65
C VAL A 4 -13.75 12.69 -13.12
N ILE A 5 -14.23 13.61 -12.29
CA ILE A 5 -15.39 14.43 -12.58
C ILE A 5 -14.91 15.90 -12.73
N ASP A 6 -15.17 16.50 -13.88
CA ASP A 6 -14.99 17.92 -14.08
C ASP A 6 -16.11 18.70 -13.40
N LEU A 7 -15.77 19.53 -12.42
CA LEU A 7 -16.77 20.21 -11.61
C LEU A 7 -17.51 21.33 -12.36
N GLY A 8 -16.96 21.84 -13.46
CA GLY A 8 -17.62 22.87 -14.26
C GLY A 8 -18.66 22.31 -15.23
N SER A 9 -18.32 21.20 -15.89
CA SER A 9 -19.18 20.56 -16.90
C SER A 9 -19.94 19.33 -16.39
N LEU A 10 -19.57 18.79 -15.22
CA LEU A 10 -20.00 17.52 -14.65
C LEU A 10 -19.69 16.32 -15.54
N ALA A 11 -18.81 16.49 -16.53
CA ALA A 11 -18.36 15.41 -17.37
C ALA A 11 -17.48 14.43 -16.57
N ALA A 12 -17.78 13.15 -16.69
CA ALA A 12 -17.04 12.07 -16.04
C ALA A 12 -16.13 11.37 -17.04
N SER A 13 -14.90 11.11 -16.63
CA SER A 13 -13.94 10.26 -17.35
C SER A 13 -13.39 9.17 -16.42
N LYS A 14 -12.94 8.04 -16.99
CA LYS A 14 -12.50 6.89 -16.23
C LYS A 14 -11.05 6.57 -16.51
N ILE A 15 -10.29 6.36 -15.45
CA ILE A 15 -8.91 5.88 -15.49
C ILE A 15 -8.93 4.43 -15.03
N ARG A 16 -8.52 3.52 -15.90
CA ARG A 16 -8.44 2.10 -15.56
C ARG A 16 -7.17 1.82 -14.76
N LEU A 17 -7.32 1.13 -13.65
CA LEU A 17 -6.24 0.51 -12.92
C LEU A 17 -5.89 -0.85 -13.56
N PRO A 18 -4.75 -1.48 -13.20
CA PRO A 18 -4.40 -2.81 -13.69
C PRO A 18 -5.53 -3.82 -13.46
N ASN A 19 -5.62 -4.80 -14.35
CA ASN A 19 -6.56 -5.89 -14.19
C ASN A 19 -6.26 -6.67 -12.91
N GLY A 20 -7.30 -7.00 -12.13
CA GLY A 20 -7.17 -7.59 -10.81
C GLY A 20 -7.12 -6.56 -9.66
N SER A 21 -7.19 -5.25 -9.95
CA SER A 21 -7.30 -4.24 -8.90
C SER A 21 -8.63 -4.35 -8.17
N SER A 22 -8.57 -4.56 -6.85
CA SER A 22 -9.71 -4.63 -5.93
C SER A 22 -9.39 -3.86 -4.65
N GLY A 23 -10.36 -3.71 -3.73
CA GLY A 23 -10.13 -3.02 -2.46
C GLY A 23 -9.58 -1.60 -2.64
N VAL A 24 -10.09 -0.84 -3.61
CA VAL A 24 -9.72 0.56 -3.83
C VAL A 24 -10.39 1.39 -2.74
N GLN A 25 -9.62 1.88 -1.77
CA GLN A 25 -10.15 2.53 -0.58
C GLN A 25 -10.01 4.06 -0.64
N GLU A 26 -8.85 4.56 -0.96
CA GLU A 26 -8.58 5.99 -0.89
C GLU A 26 -7.74 6.48 -2.07
N VAL A 27 -7.89 7.77 -2.38
CA VAL A 27 -7.09 8.49 -3.36
C VAL A 27 -6.58 9.80 -2.73
N CYS A 28 -5.28 10.06 -2.87
CA CYS A 28 -4.64 11.31 -2.46
C CYS A 28 -4.07 12.02 -3.67
N VAL A 29 -4.28 13.34 -3.75
CA VAL A 29 -3.67 14.19 -4.79
C VAL A 29 -2.48 14.92 -4.19
N SER A 30 -1.36 14.98 -4.95
CA SER A 30 -0.17 15.74 -4.52
C SER A 30 -0.50 17.23 -4.31
N PRO A 31 0.21 17.92 -3.40
CA PRO A 31 -0.06 19.33 -3.10
C PRO A 31 0.04 20.26 -4.32
N ASP A 32 0.86 19.90 -5.30
CA ASP A 32 1.01 20.62 -6.57
C ASP A 32 -0.06 20.27 -7.62
N GLY A 33 -0.94 19.29 -7.30
CA GLY A 33 -1.99 18.81 -8.20
C GLY A 33 -1.49 17.96 -9.37
N ALA A 34 -0.19 17.62 -9.43
CA ALA A 34 0.40 16.94 -10.60
C ALA A 34 0.08 15.44 -10.64
N TYR A 35 0.00 14.79 -9.47
CA TYR A 35 -0.19 13.35 -9.36
C TYR A 35 -1.32 13.00 -8.41
N ALA A 36 -1.96 11.84 -8.66
CA ALA A 36 -2.83 11.20 -7.69
C ALA A 36 -2.33 9.79 -7.39
N TYR A 37 -2.41 9.39 -6.12
CA TYR A 37 -1.97 8.10 -5.60
C TYR A 37 -3.17 7.34 -5.11
N VAL A 38 -3.26 6.05 -5.48
CA VAL A 38 -4.41 5.19 -5.19
C VAL A 38 -3.91 3.90 -4.59
N ALA A 39 -4.25 3.65 -3.32
CA ALA A 39 -3.94 2.39 -2.64
C ALA A 39 -4.99 1.33 -3.00
N HIS A 40 -4.55 0.12 -3.32
CA HIS A 40 -5.45 -0.98 -3.68
C HIS A 40 -4.73 -2.34 -3.60
N ILE A 41 -5.50 -3.40 -3.68
CA ILE A 41 -5.00 -4.77 -3.86
C ILE A 41 -4.88 -5.04 -5.36
N LEU A 42 -3.81 -5.72 -5.78
CA LEU A 42 -3.62 -6.20 -7.15
C LEU A 42 -3.59 -7.72 -7.14
N SER A 43 -4.74 -8.33 -7.41
CA SER A 43 -4.94 -9.76 -7.36
C SER A 43 -4.46 -10.47 -8.63
N ARG A 44 -3.77 -11.59 -8.45
CA ARG A 44 -3.23 -12.44 -9.53
C ARG A 44 -4.22 -13.53 -9.94
N TYR A 45 -5.49 -13.21 -10.00
CA TYR A 45 -6.58 -14.17 -10.17
C TYR A 45 -6.54 -15.01 -11.46
N GLN A 46 -5.77 -14.58 -12.46
CA GLN A 46 -5.59 -15.31 -13.72
C GLN A 46 -4.51 -16.40 -13.63
N MET A 47 -3.80 -16.51 -12.52
CA MET A 47 -2.82 -17.56 -12.29
C MET A 47 -3.45 -18.68 -11.46
N PRO A 48 -3.19 -19.96 -11.77
CA PRO A 48 -3.63 -21.07 -10.94
C PRO A 48 -3.15 -20.88 -9.48
N THR A 49 -4.05 -21.05 -8.52
CA THR A 49 -3.73 -20.83 -7.09
C THR A 49 -2.62 -21.75 -6.59
N THR A 50 -2.43 -22.91 -7.21
CA THR A 50 -1.34 -23.86 -6.92
C THR A 50 0.05 -23.33 -7.27
N GLN A 51 0.14 -22.29 -8.11
CA GLN A 51 1.38 -21.62 -8.48
C GLN A 51 1.65 -20.37 -7.64
N LEU A 52 0.70 -19.99 -6.80
CA LEU A 52 0.74 -18.79 -5.97
C LEU A 52 1.21 -19.15 -4.55
N GLU A 53 2.45 -19.60 -4.44
CA GLU A 53 3.08 -19.80 -3.13
C GLU A 53 3.22 -18.46 -2.39
N ARG A 54 3.28 -18.53 -1.06
CA ARG A 54 3.62 -17.41 -0.19
C ARG A 54 2.68 -16.19 -0.25
N GLY A 55 1.39 -16.39 -0.57
CA GLY A 55 0.41 -15.31 -0.52
C GLY A 55 0.38 -14.37 -1.73
N TRP A 56 1.19 -14.60 -2.74
CA TRP A 56 1.24 -13.77 -3.97
C TRP A 56 -0.07 -13.73 -4.77
N MET A 57 -1.10 -14.38 -4.28
CA MET A 57 -2.47 -14.27 -4.81
C MET A 57 -2.95 -12.82 -4.83
N ASN A 58 -2.75 -12.13 -3.71
CA ASN A 58 -3.10 -10.72 -3.54
C ASN A 58 -1.85 -9.93 -3.22
N THR A 59 -1.29 -9.26 -4.23
CA THR A 59 -0.23 -8.28 -3.99
C THR A 59 -0.85 -6.95 -3.60
N ASN A 60 -0.14 -6.20 -2.76
CA ASN A 60 -0.58 -4.92 -2.24
C ASN A 60 0.10 -3.82 -3.04
N ALA A 61 -0.67 -2.87 -3.54
CA ALA A 61 -0.19 -1.96 -4.57
C ALA A 61 -0.61 -0.51 -4.36
N MET A 62 0.13 0.38 -4.99
CA MET A 62 -0.23 1.78 -5.16
C MET A 62 -0.10 2.17 -6.63
N SER A 63 -1.18 2.65 -7.21
CA SER A 63 -1.19 3.23 -8.56
C SER A 63 -0.90 4.72 -8.52
N VAL A 64 -0.10 5.18 -9.46
CA VAL A 64 0.26 6.58 -9.67
C VAL A 64 -0.41 7.08 -10.95
N ILE A 65 -1.18 8.14 -10.84
CA ILE A 65 -1.94 8.75 -11.92
C ILE A 65 -1.33 10.12 -12.25
N ASP A 66 -1.08 10.39 -13.51
CA ASP A 66 -0.81 11.74 -14.02
C ASP A 66 -2.16 12.47 -14.15
N VAL A 67 -2.34 13.52 -13.36
CA VAL A 67 -3.62 14.23 -13.25
C VAL A 67 -3.89 15.05 -14.52
N ALA A 68 -2.86 15.68 -15.08
CA ALA A 68 -3.00 16.49 -16.29
C ALA A 68 -3.38 15.65 -17.50
N GLU A 69 -2.71 14.48 -17.67
CA GLU A 69 -2.97 13.55 -18.75
C GLU A 69 -4.22 12.67 -18.50
N LYS A 70 -4.72 12.65 -17.26
CA LYS A 70 -5.80 11.74 -16.80
C LYS A 70 -5.51 10.27 -17.15
N LYS A 71 -4.27 9.85 -16.89
CA LYS A 71 -3.77 8.50 -17.23
C LYS A 71 -3.03 7.87 -16.07
N LEU A 72 -3.11 6.56 -16.00
CA LEU A 72 -2.24 5.76 -15.16
C LEU A 72 -0.79 5.94 -15.63
N LEU A 73 0.09 6.44 -14.74
CA LEU A 73 1.53 6.47 -14.98
C LEU A 73 2.12 5.07 -14.82
N ASN A 74 1.89 4.45 -13.66
CA ASN A 74 2.22 3.06 -13.39
C ASN A 74 1.62 2.61 -12.04
N THR A 75 1.85 1.34 -11.70
CA THR A 75 1.49 0.74 -10.41
C THR A 75 2.73 0.10 -9.79
N VAL A 76 2.99 0.36 -8.52
CA VAL A 76 4.12 -0.19 -7.76
C VAL A 76 3.61 -1.11 -6.66
N LEU A 77 4.35 -2.19 -6.37
CA LEU A 77 4.03 -3.10 -5.29
C LEU A 77 4.54 -2.54 -3.96
N LEU A 78 3.71 -2.69 -2.93
CA LEU A 78 4.00 -2.27 -1.56
C LEU A 78 4.56 -3.41 -0.70
N ASP A 79 4.54 -4.64 -1.22
CA ASP A 79 5.12 -5.81 -0.57
C ASP A 79 6.64 -5.84 -0.72
N ASP A 80 7.31 -6.52 0.19
CA ASP A 80 8.68 -6.99 0.04
C ASP A 80 8.68 -8.47 -0.36
N ILE A 81 9.82 -9.01 -0.77
CA ILE A 81 9.92 -10.40 -1.26
C ILE A 81 9.47 -11.42 -0.22
N ASP A 82 9.74 -11.14 1.06
CA ASP A 82 9.51 -12.03 2.19
C ASP A 82 8.53 -11.49 3.23
N LEU A 83 7.95 -10.32 2.98
CA LEU A 83 7.04 -9.66 3.91
C LEU A 83 5.96 -8.86 3.17
N GLY A 84 4.72 -9.34 3.27
CA GLY A 84 3.56 -8.64 2.71
C GLY A 84 3.27 -7.31 3.41
N ALA A 85 2.55 -6.45 2.72
CA ALA A 85 2.06 -5.14 3.19
C ALA A 85 0.53 -5.11 3.11
N ALA A 86 -0.11 -6.07 3.79
CA ALA A 86 -1.48 -6.48 3.56
C ALA A 86 -2.52 -5.39 3.81
N VAL A 87 -3.47 -5.33 2.89
CA VAL A 87 -4.62 -4.42 2.88
C VAL A 87 -4.19 -2.96 2.97
N PRO A 88 -3.58 -2.41 1.90
CA PRO A 88 -3.31 -0.98 1.83
C PRO A 88 -4.65 -0.24 1.86
N TRP A 89 -4.78 0.69 2.81
CA TRP A 89 -6.05 1.33 3.11
C TRP A 89 -6.01 2.83 2.80
N GLY A 90 -5.38 3.61 3.68
CA GLY A 90 -5.25 5.04 3.52
C GLY A 90 -4.01 5.42 2.71
N VAL A 91 -4.12 6.45 1.91
CA VAL A 91 -3.00 7.08 1.23
C VAL A 91 -3.03 8.59 1.44
N ALA A 92 -1.90 9.14 1.85
CA ALA A 92 -1.76 10.57 2.10
C ALA A 92 -0.40 11.06 1.64
N MET A 93 -0.23 12.39 1.60
CA MET A 93 1.02 13.02 1.25
C MET A 93 1.36 14.12 2.24
N THR A 94 2.64 14.26 2.60
CA THR A 94 3.09 15.39 3.41
C THR A 94 2.82 16.72 2.72
N ALA A 95 2.52 17.77 3.49
CA ALA A 95 2.17 19.09 2.95
C ALA A 95 3.28 19.69 2.09
N ASP A 96 4.54 19.32 2.34
CA ASP A 96 5.70 19.74 1.53
C ASP A 96 5.89 18.88 0.26
N GLY A 97 5.03 17.88 0.05
CA GLY A 97 5.07 17.03 -1.13
C GLY A 97 6.22 16.02 -1.19
N LYS A 98 6.99 15.84 -0.11
CA LYS A 98 8.17 14.98 -0.14
C LYS A 98 7.87 13.51 0.08
N SER A 99 6.90 13.19 0.94
CA SER A 99 6.61 11.82 1.32
C SER A 99 5.17 11.42 1.01
N ILE A 100 5.01 10.25 0.39
CA ILE A 100 3.74 9.54 0.27
C ILE A 100 3.66 8.55 1.41
N ILE A 101 2.53 8.53 2.12
CA ILE A 101 2.28 7.62 3.22
C ILE A 101 1.14 6.69 2.84
N VAL A 102 1.35 5.38 3.01
CA VAL A 102 0.30 4.37 2.82
C VAL A 102 0.17 3.58 4.12
N SER A 103 -1.05 3.51 4.65
CA SER A 103 -1.35 2.64 5.80
C SER A 103 -1.69 1.23 5.33
N HIS A 104 -1.22 0.23 6.09
CA HIS A 104 -1.49 -1.18 5.84
C HIS A 104 -2.31 -1.74 7.00
N ALA A 105 -3.63 -1.84 6.78
CA ALA A 105 -4.59 -2.15 7.83
C ALA A 105 -4.37 -3.53 8.48
N SER A 106 -3.83 -4.48 7.72
CA SER A 106 -3.67 -5.85 8.20
C SER A 106 -2.26 -6.19 8.68
N THR A 107 -1.25 -5.39 8.34
CA THR A 107 0.13 -5.57 8.85
C THR A 107 0.52 -4.53 9.89
N HIS A 108 -0.41 -3.65 10.27
CA HIS A 108 -0.26 -2.69 11.37
C HIS A 108 0.95 -1.76 11.21
N GLU A 109 1.15 -1.24 10.01
CA GLU A 109 2.31 -0.43 9.66
C GLU A 109 1.98 0.66 8.64
N LEU A 110 2.95 1.54 8.43
CA LEU A 110 2.94 2.54 7.38
C LEU A 110 4.10 2.32 6.42
N SER A 111 3.86 2.51 5.12
CA SER A 111 4.92 2.78 4.15
C SER A 111 5.11 4.29 4.02
N VAL A 112 6.36 4.75 4.15
CA VAL A 112 6.77 6.14 3.90
C VAL A 112 7.65 6.12 2.67
N ILE A 113 7.21 6.75 1.58
CA ILE A 113 7.81 6.64 0.25
C ILE A 113 8.29 8.01 -0.20
N ASP A 114 9.53 8.10 -0.69
CA ASP A 114 10.06 9.29 -1.36
C ASP A 114 9.29 9.57 -2.65
N ALA A 115 8.50 10.63 -2.65
CA ALA A 115 7.63 10.98 -3.78
C ALA A 115 8.44 11.41 -5.01
N ALA A 116 9.44 12.25 -4.83
CA ALA A 116 10.26 12.76 -5.93
C ALA A 116 11.10 11.64 -6.55
N GLY A 117 11.72 10.80 -5.71
CA GLY A 117 12.46 9.64 -6.15
C GLY A 117 11.60 8.63 -6.92
N LEU A 118 10.38 8.36 -6.43
CA LEU A 118 9.44 7.47 -7.10
C LEU A 118 9.05 7.99 -8.49
N ILE A 119 8.65 9.26 -8.61
CA ILE A 119 8.25 9.86 -9.88
C ILE A 119 9.43 9.89 -10.87
N ALA A 120 10.62 10.26 -10.40
CA ALA A 120 11.82 10.27 -11.23
C ALA A 120 12.14 8.86 -11.75
N LYS A 121 12.08 7.84 -10.88
CA LYS A 121 12.31 6.44 -11.25
C LYS A 121 11.29 5.95 -12.27
N LEU A 122 9.99 6.21 -12.06
CA LEU A 122 8.92 5.82 -13.00
C LEU A 122 9.08 6.48 -14.37
N LYS A 123 9.32 7.79 -14.42
CA LYS A 123 9.51 8.54 -15.67
C LYS A 123 10.80 8.17 -16.41
N GLY A 124 11.81 7.73 -15.69
CA GLY A 124 13.09 7.28 -16.23
C GLY A 124 13.12 5.82 -16.70
N MET A 125 12.00 5.08 -16.57
CA MET A 125 11.93 3.70 -17.02
C MET A 125 11.83 3.62 -18.55
N PRO A 126 12.60 2.71 -19.20
CA PRO A 126 12.46 2.42 -20.62
C PRO A 126 11.05 1.89 -20.94
N LYS A 127 10.54 2.26 -22.11
CA LYS A 127 9.24 1.75 -22.59
C LYS A 127 9.36 0.44 -23.33
N THR A 128 10.53 0.18 -23.93
CA THR A 128 10.79 -1.02 -24.71
C THR A 128 12.11 -1.67 -24.28
N ILE A 129 12.28 -2.94 -24.63
CA ILE A 129 13.53 -3.67 -24.39
C ILE A 129 14.69 -3.03 -25.17
N GLU A 130 14.43 -2.49 -26.36
CA GLU A 130 15.44 -1.81 -27.18
C GLU A 130 15.96 -0.55 -26.46
N GLU A 131 15.05 0.26 -25.90
CA GLU A 131 15.41 1.41 -25.07
C GLU A 131 16.22 0.99 -23.84
N ALA A 132 15.82 -0.10 -23.19
CA ALA A 132 16.53 -0.64 -22.03
C ALA A 132 17.96 -1.09 -22.36
N LYS A 133 18.12 -1.76 -23.50
CA LYS A 133 19.46 -2.14 -24.03
C LYS A 133 20.32 -0.93 -24.34
N ALA A 134 19.74 0.08 -24.99
CA ALA A 134 20.45 1.32 -25.33
C ALA A 134 20.85 2.10 -24.06
N ALA A 135 20.07 2.03 -22.98
CA ALA A 135 20.35 2.62 -21.68
C ALA A 135 21.30 1.77 -20.80
N GLY A 136 21.76 0.61 -21.27
CA GLY A 136 22.61 -0.31 -20.52
C GLY A 136 21.92 -0.99 -19.33
N ARG A 137 20.60 -1.00 -19.29
CA ARG A 137 19.79 -1.60 -18.21
C ARG A 137 19.40 -3.07 -18.48
N TYR A 138 19.65 -3.57 -19.67
CA TYR A 138 19.34 -4.94 -20.04
C TYR A 138 20.57 -5.84 -19.85
N ASP A 139 20.55 -6.69 -18.83
CA ASP A 139 21.53 -7.75 -18.66
C ASP A 139 20.92 -9.08 -19.13
N THR A 140 21.63 -9.75 -20.02
CA THR A 140 21.24 -11.08 -20.52
C THR A 140 21.36 -12.20 -19.49
N GLN A 141 21.97 -11.93 -18.32
CA GLN A 141 22.14 -12.89 -17.23
C GLN A 141 21.02 -12.91 -16.21
N GLY A 142 19.92 -12.18 -16.44
CA GLY A 142 18.75 -12.14 -15.57
C GLY A 142 18.74 -10.95 -14.64
N SER A 143 18.11 -9.87 -15.04
CA SER A 143 17.78 -8.77 -14.15
C SER A 143 16.69 -9.22 -13.17
N TYR A 144 16.95 -9.08 -11.87
CA TYR A 144 15.95 -9.32 -10.81
C TYR A 144 15.05 -8.10 -10.57
N SER A 145 15.20 -7.03 -11.34
CA SER A 145 14.41 -5.80 -11.25
C SER A 145 13.80 -5.45 -12.61
N SER A 146 12.81 -4.56 -12.58
CA SER A 146 12.12 -4.10 -13.78
C SER A 146 13.08 -3.58 -14.85
N VAL A 147 12.95 -4.08 -16.05
CA VAL A 147 13.70 -3.65 -17.24
C VAL A 147 12.93 -2.57 -17.99
N THR A 148 11.61 -2.73 -18.09
CA THR A 148 10.69 -1.80 -18.77
C THR A 148 9.57 -1.33 -17.84
N VAL A 149 8.80 -0.34 -18.27
CA VAL A 149 7.62 0.16 -17.53
C VAL A 149 6.58 -0.93 -17.29
N GLU A 150 6.51 -1.96 -18.15
CA GLU A 150 5.54 -3.06 -18.07
C GLU A 150 5.87 -4.04 -16.94
N ASP A 151 7.14 -4.13 -16.54
CA ASP A 151 7.59 -5.04 -15.48
C ASP A 151 7.29 -4.50 -14.09
N VAL A 152 7.18 -3.18 -13.93
CA VAL A 152 7.05 -2.50 -12.64
C VAL A 152 5.92 -3.05 -11.75
N PRO A 153 4.71 -3.37 -12.28
CA PRO A 153 3.64 -3.94 -11.45
C PRO A 153 3.91 -5.38 -10.95
N ASN A 154 5.03 -5.97 -11.33
CA ASN A 154 5.45 -7.31 -10.91
C ASN A 154 6.76 -7.29 -10.11
N ASP A 155 7.31 -6.12 -9.81
CA ASP A 155 8.62 -5.96 -9.18
C ASP A 155 8.48 -5.64 -7.68
N LEU A 156 8.71 -6.64 -6.83
CA LEU A 156 8.71 -6.50 -5.37
C LEU A 156 9.89 -5.69 -4.83
N ALA A 157 10.93 -5.48 -5.64
CA ALA A 157 12.11 -4.69 -5.26
C ALA A 157 12.05 -3.25 -5.78
N TYR A 158 10.97 -2.85 -6.48
CA TYR A 158 10.93 -1.54 -7.13
C TYR A 158 11.06 -0.37 -6.18
N LEU A 159 10.54 -0.50 -4.96
CA LEU A 159 10.59 0.53 -3.92
C LEU A 159 11.82 0.46 -3.00
N VAL A 160 12.77 -0.42 -3.27
CA VAL A 160 14.05 -0.45 -2.54
C VAL A 160 14.73 0.91 -2.68
N ASP A 161 15.29 1.41 -1.57
CA ASP A 161 15.89 2.74 -1.38
C ASP A 161 14.92 3.93 -1.48
N LEU A 162 13.66 3.71 -1.84
CA LEU A 162 12.62 4.75 -1.91
C LEU A 162 11.62 4.67 -0.76
N ARG A 163 11.55 3.54 -0.06
CA ARG A 163 10.53 3.28 0.95
C ARG A 163 11.13 2.88 2.29
N ARG A 164 10.54 3.39 3.37
CA ARG A 164 10.71 2.92 4.74
C ARG A 164 9.37 2.39 5.25
N ARG A 165 9.37 1.20 5.85
CA ARG A 165 8.22 0.65 6.58
C ARG A 165 8.35 1.01 8.05
N VAL A 166 7.27 1.50 8.65
CA VAL A 166 7.21 1.89 10.07
C VAL A 166 6.14 1.05 10.75
N GLN A 167 6.58 0.16 11.63
CA GLN A 167 5.68 -0.65 12.46
C GLN A 167 5.01 0.22 13.53
N LEU A 168 3.71 0.10 13.69
CA LEU A 168 2.95 0.81 14.71
C LEU A 168 2.87 0.03 16.03
N ARG A 169 3.26 -1.26 16.03
CA ARG A 169 3.38 -2.12 17.20
C ARG A 169 4.79 -2.11 17.77
N ARG A 170 4.91 -2.15 19.11
CA ARG A 170 6.19 -2.47 19.76
C ARG A 170 6.51 -3.97 19.60
N GLY A 171 7.74 -4.31 19.26
CA GLY A 171 8.25 -5.67 19.28
C GLY A 171 8.57 -6.29 17.91
N GLY A 172 8.29 -5.60 16.81
CA GLY A 172 8.59 -6.08 15.45
C GLY A 172 7.69 -7.25 15.01
N PRO A 173 7.89 -7.79 13.80
CA PRO A 173 7.00 -8.79 13.20
C PRO A 173 6.94 -10.14 13.94
N TRP A 174 7.82 -10.38 14.90
CA TRP A 174 7.91 -11.62 15.68
C TRP A 174 7.66 -11.42 17.18
N GLY A 175 7.41 -10.19 17.63
CA GLY A 175 7.17 -9.88 19.03
C GLY A 175 5.71 -10.13 19.40
N LEU A 176 5.40 -11.30 19.95
CA LEU A 176 4.23 -11.49 20.79
C LEU A 176 4.44 -10.64 22.06
N VAL A 177 4.10 -9.35 22.01
CA VAL A 177 3.95 -8.57 23.22
C VAL A 177 2.62 -8.99 23.82
N LYS A 178 2.71 -9.72 24.93
CA LYS A 178 1.56 -10.37 25.59
C LYS A 178 0.49 -9.40 26.10
N ASP A 179 0.76 -8.11 26.15
CA ASP A 179 -0.06 -7.14 26.86
C ASP A 179 -0.58 -5.96 25.99
N GLU A 180 -0.19 -5.86 24.73
CA GLU A 180 -0.74 -4.85 23.81
C GLU A 180 -1.48 -5.58 22.68
N GLY A 181 -2.80 -5.54 22.72
CA GLY A 181 -3.66 -6.15 21.70
C GLY A 181 -3.30 -5.69 20.29
N PRO A 182 -3.66 -6.46 19.25
CA PRO A 182 -3.32 -6.13 17.88
C PRO A 182 -3.84 -4.75 17.49
N LEU A 183 -2.92 -3.92 17.02
CA LEU A 183 -3.18 -2.56 16.56
C LEU A 183 -3.55 -2.64 15.09
N VAL A 184 -4.83 -2.59 14.75
CA VAL A 184 -5.27 -2.54 13.35
C VAL A 184 -5.57 -1.10 12.97
N ASN A 185 -4.97 -0.63 11.88
CA ASN A 185 -5.20 0.70 11.36
C ASN A 185 -6.61 0.83 10.81
N GLY A 186 -7.34 1.79 11.34
CA GLY A 186 -8.56 2.30 10.72
C GLY A 186 -8.25 3.36 9.66
N PRO A 187 -9.29 4.03 9.14
CA PRO A 187 -9.12 5.07 8.14
C PRO A 187 -8.12 6.12 8.61
N PHE A 188 -7.28 6.51 7.70
CA PHE A 188 -6.13 7.35 7.89
C PHE A 188 -6.56 8.82 7.94
N PHE A 189 -6.23 9.53 9.02
CA PHE A 189 -6.30 10.99 9.07
C PHE A 189 -4.91 11.57 8.95
N ASN A 190 -4.68 12.29 7.87
CA ASN A 190 -3.45 13.00 7.66
C ASN A 190 -3.69 14.50 7.80
N ASP A 191 -3.28 15.06 8.94
CA ASP A 191 -2.92 16.46 8.97
C ASP A 191 -1.39 16.48 9.01
N ALA A 192 -0.81 16.36 7.82
CA ALA A 192 0.62 16.28 7.67
C ALA A 192 1.25 17.68 7.87
N ALA A 193 1.49 18.06 9.10
CA ALA A 193 2.68 18.84 9.36
C ALA A 193 3.85 18.08 8.70
N ALA A 194 4.81 18.79 8.06
CA ALA A 194 5.83 18.18 7.21
C ALA A 194 6.69 17.09 7.88
N THR A 195 6.60 16.91 9.19
CA THR A 195 7.45 16.03 10.00
C THR A 195 6.73 14.96 10.79
N GLU A 196 5.42 15.04 10.96
CA GLU A 196 4.64 14.08 11.77
C GLU A 196 3.45 13.53 11.01
N ILE A 197 3.15 12.25 11.21
CA ILE A 197 1.97 11.57 10.68
C ILE A 197 1.11 11.10 11.84
N TYR A 198 -0.18 11.34 11.74
CA TYR A 198 -1.18 10.85 12.69
C TYR A 198 -2.00 9.76 12.01
N THR A 199 -2.12 8.60 12.65
CA THR A 199 -2.94 7.51 12.15
C THR A 199 -3.79 6.90 13.26
N ALA A 200 -5.03 6.57 12.93
CA ALA A 200 -5.93 5.90 13.86
C ALA A 200 -5.57 4.42 14.02
N VAL A 201 -5.49 3.98 15.26
CA VAL A 201 -5.29 2.58 15.62
C VAL A 201 -6.63 2.03 16.11
N TYR A 202 -7.40 1.52 15.15
CA TYR A 202 -8.86 1.35 15.23
C TYR A 202 -9.35 0.41 16.33
N PHE A 203 -8.68 -0.74 16.57
CA PHE A 203 -9.12 -1.70 17.59
C PHE A 203 -8.60 -1.41 18.99
N SER A 204 -7.69 -0.46 19.14
CA SER A 204 -7.07 -0.11 20.42
C SER A 204 -7.45 1.28 20.91
N ASP A 205 -8.31 2.01 20.20
CA ASP A 205 -8.71 3.38 20.49
C ASP A 205 -7.50 4.31 20.79
N LEU A 206 -6.50 4.22 19.91
CA LEU A 206 -5.28 5.02 20.00
C LEU A 206 -5.11 5.88 18.74
N ILE A 207 -4.36 6.97 18.88
CA ILE A 207 -3.72 7.67 17.78
C ILE A 207 -2.22 7.34 17.82
N ALA A 208 -1.68 6.83 16.72
CA ALA A 208 -0.24 6.72 16.55
C ALA A 208 0.29 8.00 15.88
N VAL A 209 1.29 8.60 16.47
CA VAL A 209 2.03 9.74 15.93
C VAL A 209 3.39 9.22 15.51
N VAL A 210 3.71 9.34 14.23
CA VAL A 210 4.97 8.90 13.66
C VAL A 210 5.81 10.11 13.28
N ASP A 211 7.00 10.22 13.88
CA ASP A 211 7.98 11.24 13.52
C ASP A 211 8.77 10.80 12.29
N LEU A 212 8.66 11.54 11.19
CA LEU A 212 9.35 11.26 9.94
C LEU A 212 10.85 11.57 9.98
N GLU A 213 11.28 12.46 10.87
CA GLU A 213 12.69 12.82 11.05
C GLU A 213 13.43 11.82 11.93
N ASP A 214 12.72 11.16 12.85
CA ASP A 214 13.28 10.08 13.66
C ASP A 214 13.60 8.85 12.79
N LYS A 215 14.87 8.49 12.70
CA LYS A 215 15.38 7.31 11.99
C LYS A 215 15.56 6.10 12.90
N SER A 216 15.10 6.17 14.14
CA SER A 216 15.09 5.03 15.04
C SER A 216 14.21 3.90 14.49
N TYR A 217 14.40 2.72 15.05
CA TYR A 217 13.58 1.55 14.67
C TYR A 217 12.09 1.73 14.99
N TYR A 218 11.77 2.54 16.01
CA TYR A 218 10.40 2.77 16.46
C TYR A 218 10.13 4.27 16.68
N PRO A 219 9.89 5.04 15.61
CA PRO A 219 9.62 6.48 15.68
C PRO A 219 8.14 6.78 16.01
N VAL A 220 7.52 5.99 16.89
CA VAL A 220 6.07 6.02 17.13
C VAL A 220 5.76 6.36 18.58
N LYS A 221 4.89 7.36 18.77
CA LYS A 221 4.26 7.70 20.04
C LYS A 221 2.77 7.36 19.96
N LEU A 222 2.28 6.61 20.93
CA LEU A 222 0.87 6.26 21.03
C LEU A 222 0.15 7.22 22.00
N ILE A 223 -0.99 7.73 21.58
CA ILE A 223 -1.87 8.62 22.36
C ILE A 223 -3.19 7.89 22.59
N PRO A 224 -3.52 7.47 23.81
CA PRO A 224 -4.80 6.85 24.12
C PRO A 224 -5.95 7.86 24.03
N LEU A 225 -7.06 7.45 23.39
CA LEU A 225 -8.28 8.24 23.30
C LEU A 225 -9.20 8.05 24.51
N GLY A 226 -8.93 7.02 25.32
CA GLY A 226 -9.71 6.68 26.49
C GLY A 226 -9.12 5.46 27.20
N PRO A 227 -9.89 4.84 28.12
CA PRO A 227 -9.48 3.57 28.71
C PRO A 227 -9.44 2.48 27.63
N GLU A 228 -8.60 1.46 27.85
CA GLU A 228 -8.47 0.33 26.92
C GLU A 228 -9.83 -0.30 26.60
N PRO A 229 -10.18 -0.46 25.31
CA PRO A 229 -11.49 -0.95 24.92
C PRO A 229 -11.68 -2.43 25.27
N GLN A 230 -12.81 -2.76 25.87
CA GLN A 230 -13.24 -4.14 26.07
C GLN A 230 -13.90 -4.66 24.79
N LEU A 231 -13.14 -5.41 23.97
CA LEU A 231 -13.64 -5.91 22.70
C LEU A 231 -14.72 -6.97 22.90
N THR A 232 -15.90 -6.75 22.30
CA THR A 232 -16.93 -7.79 22.17
C THR A 232 -16.46 -8.95 21.31
N VAL A 233 -17.15 -10.08 21.33
CA VAL A 233 -16.83 -11.25 20.47
C VAL A 233 -16.86 -10.86 19.00
N GLN A 234 -17.84 -10.03 18.58
CA GLN A 234 -17.98 -9.54 17.21
C GLN A 234 -16.79 -8.66 16.83
N ARG A 235 -16.44 -7.71 17.69
CA ARG A 235 -15.33 -6.79 17.46
C ARG A 235 -13.98 -7.52 17.38
N ARG A 236 -13.82 -8.55 18.19
CA ARG A 236 -12.64 -9.43 18.14
C ARG A 236 -12.61 -10.26 16.86
N GLY A 237 -13.76 -10.76 16.40
CA GLY A 237 -13.89 -11.43 15.11
C GLY A 237 -13.50 -10.54 13.94
N GLU A 238 -13.97 -9.29 13.95
CA GLU A 238 -13.59 -8.28 12.96
C GLU A 238 -12.06 -8.01 12.96
N MET A 239 -11.48 -7.90 14.13
CA MET A 239 -10.02 -7.74 14.29
C MET A 239 -9.26 -8.90 13.64
N PHE A 240 -9.62 -10.15 13.91
CA PHE A 240 -8.99 -11.32 13.30
C PHE A 240 -9.22 -11.40 11.78
N PHE A 241 -10.35 -10.90 11.30
CA PHE A 241 -10.65 -10.86 9.88
C PHE A 241 -9.66 -9.97 9.09
N PHE A 242 -9.19 -8.91 9.73
CA PHE A 242 -8.22 -7.98 9.14
C PHE A 242 -6.77 -8.23 9.60
N ASP A 243 -6.49 -9.27 10.38
CA ASP A 243 -5.15 -9.53 10.90
C ASP A 243 -4.35 -10.45 9.97
N ALA A 244 -3.32 -9.90 9.33
CA ALA A 244 -2.43 -10.65 8.46
C ALA A 244 -1.36 -11.45 9.22
N ASP A 245 -1.21 -11.28 10.53
CA ASP A 245 -0.33 -12.11 11.36
C ASP A 245 -0.78 -13.58 11.35
N LEU A 246 -2.02 -13.85 10.98
CA LEU A 246 -2.55 -15.20 10.79
C LEU A 246 -2.12 -15.86 9.48
N CYS A 247 -1.50 -15.09 8.57
CA CYS A 247 -1.05 -15.55 7.25
C CYS A 247 0.47 -15.63 7.17
N PHE A 248 0.96 -16.59 6.40
CA PHE A 248 2.40 -16.74 6.14
C PHE A 248 2.99 -15.45 5.57
N GLN A 249 4.07 -14.94 6.21
CA GLN A 249 4.76 -13.71 5.84
C GLN A 249 3.84 -12.48 5.68
N HIS A 250 2.69 -12.47 6.34
CA HIS A 250 1.75 -11.33 6.39
C HIS A 250 1.26 -10.83 5.02
N TRP A 251 1.21 -11.71 4.01
CA TRP A 251 0.84 -11.32 2.65
C TRP A 251 -0.62 -10.89 2.51
N GLN A 252 -1.50 -11.48 3.30
CA GLN A 252 -2.93 -11.25 3.19
C GLN A 252 -3.66 -11.52 4.51
N SER A 253 -4.85 -10.98 4.64
CA SER A 253 -5.85 -11.35 5.65
C SER A 253 -7.11 -11.84 4.96
N CYS A 254 -8.13 -12.22 5.72
CA CYS A 254 -9.46 -12.49 5.13
C CYS A 254 -9.98 -11.27 4.35
N GLY A 255 -9.73 -10.06 4.85
CA GLY A 255 -10.10 -8.79 4.19
C GLY A 255 -9.43 -8.56 2.84
N SER A 256 -8.33 -9.25 2.51
CA SER A 256 -7.69 -9.14 1.20
C SER A 256 -8.54 -9.74 0.07
N CYS A 257 -9.21 -10.88 0.33
CA CYS A 257 -10.13 -11.50 -0.63
C CYS A 257 -11.57 -11.03 -0.43
N HIS A 258 -11.89 -10.53 0.77
CA HIS A 258 -13.21 -10.09 1.15
C HIS A 258 -13.21 -8.60 1.55
N PRO A 259 -12.90 -7.66 0.62
CA PRO A 259 -12.91 -6.24 0.92
C PRO A 259 -14.29 -5.81 1.40
N ASP A 260 -14.34 -5.04 2.49
CA ASP A 260 -15.59 -4.59 3.15
C ASP A 260 -16.55 -5.75 3.52
N ALA A 261 -15.99 -6.91 3.88
CA ALA A 261 -16.75 -8.14 4.15
C ALA A 261 -17.64 -8.59 2.97
N ARG A 262 -17.25 -8.26 1.75
CA ARG A 262 -17.91 -8.66 0.49
C ARG A 262 -17.04 -9.65 -0.28
N VAL A 263 -17.19 -9.73 -1.59
CA VAL A 263 -16.34 -10.47 -2.50
C VAL A 263 -15.58 -9.50 -3.40
N ASP A 264 -14.38 -9.87 -3.82
CA ASP A 264 -13.54 -9.06 -4.71
C ASP A 264 -14.11 -8.97 -6.14
N GLY A 265 -15.08 -9.81 -6.49
CA GLY A 265 -15.71 -9.85 -7.81
C GLY A 265 -14.83 -10.43 -8.91
N LEU A 266 -13.71 -11.08 -8.56
CA LEU A 266 -12.77 -11.68 -9.50
C LEU A 266 -13.11 -13.15 -9.78
N ASN A 267 -12.79 -13.63 -10.96
CA ASN A 267 -13.00 -15.02 -11.37
C ASN A 267 -11.70 -15.80 -11.16
N TRP A 268 -11.45 -16.22 -9.91
CA TRP A 268 -10.26 -16.95 -9.53
C TRP A 268 -10.15 -18.32 -10.22
N ASP A 269 -8.95 -18.64 -10.69
CA ASP A 269 -8.60 -19.99 -11.13
C ASP A 269 -8.23 -20.81 -9.88
N LEU A 270 -9.14 -21.69 -9.49
CA LEU A 270 -9.02 -22.51 -8.29
C LEU A 270 -8.61 -23.97 -8.59
N LEU A 271 -8.22 -24.28 -9.84
CA LEU A 271 -7.84 -25.64 -10.26
C LEU A 271 -6.40 -25.98 -9.91
#